data_b19a96806b866473f2be5143883c1fa8
#
_entry.id   b19a96806b866473f2be5143883c1fa8
#
_cell.length_a   1.000
_cell.length_b   1.000
_cell.length_c   1.000
_cell.angle_alpha   90.00
_cell.angle_beta   90.00
_cell.angle_gamma   90.00
#
_symmetry.space_group_name_H-M   'P 1'
#
loop_
_entity.id
_entity.type
_entity.pdbx_description
1 polymer ?
#
loop_
_entity_poly.entity_id
_entity_poly.type
_entity_poly.pdbx_seq_one_letter_code
_entity_poly.pdbx_strand_id
1 'polypeptide(L)'
;MTSVTRPADRHDKIRALFDEYIELYAARDDRLTALFSEDFSGYTGGGSVLVKDRDEWVKITRQDFAEVPGRLRIDMRDIALQDLSEHVVVVTAFFHIHLPVPEHVLSREVARLVLIFRLEGETWRIVHSGISIPY
;
A
#
# COMPACT_ATOMS: atom_id res chain seq x y z
N MET A 1 6.58 9.84 30.60
CA MET A 1 7.08 8.47 30.39
C MET A 1 6.80 8.04 28.96
N THR A 2 7.83 7.77 28.24
CA THR A 2 7.67 7.26 26.89
C THR A 2 7.29 5.79 26.96
N SER A 3 6.10 5.46 26.52
CA SER A 3 5.73 4.07 26.33
C SER A 3 6.46 3.54 25.11
N VAL A 4 7.35 2.59 25.33
CA VAL A 4 7.90 1.81 24.22
C VAL A 4 6.79 0.89 23.72
N THR A 5 6.34 1.11 22.49
CA THR A 5 5.35 0.24 21.88
C THR A 5 5.95 -1.14 21.71
N ARG A 6 5.31 -2.16 22.30
CA ARG A 6 5.78 -3.54 22.13
C ARG A 6 5.68 -3.95 20.67
N PRO A 7 6.56 -4.84 20.18
CA PRO A 7 6.48 -5.33 18.80
C PRO A 7 5.10 -5.87 18.42
N ALA A 8 4.44 -6.60 19.32
CA ALA A 8 3.10 -7.14 19.06
C ALA A 8 2.07 -6.03 18.87
N ASP A 9 2.09 -4.98 19.70
CA ASP A 9 1.17 -3.85 19.59
C ASP A 9 1.44 -3.05 18.31
N ARG A 10 2.70 -2.88 17.96
CA ARG A 10 3.12 -2.22 16.73
C ARG A 10 2.63 -2.98 15.51
N HIS A 11 2.79 -4.31 15.50
CA HIS A 11 2.34 -5.15 14.40
C HIS A 11 0.82 -5.11 14.25
N ASP A 12 0.08 -5.15 15.36
CA ASP A 12 -1.37 -5.04 15.31
C ASP A 12 -1.81 -3.72 14.70
N LYS A 13 -1.14 -2.64 15.08
CA LYS A 13 -1.45 -1.31 14.53
C LYS A 13 -1.12 -1.21 13.05
N ILE A 14 0.05 -1.71 12.63
CA ILE A 14 0.44 -1.70 11.22
C ILE A 14 -0.49 -2.61 10.41
N ARG A 15 -0.87 -3.77 10.94
CA ARG A 15 -1.80 -4.65 10.25
C ARG A 15 -3.14 -3.97 10.03
N ALA A 16 -3.65 -3.25 11.03
CA ALA A 16 -4.89 -2.50 10.91
C ALA A 16 -4.79 -1.41 9.85
N LEU A 17 -3.66 -0.69 9.80
CA LEU A 17 -3.42 0.34 8.79
C LEU A 17 -3.28 -0.28 7.39
N PHE A 18 -2.65 -1.44 7.29
CA PHE A 18 -2.53 -2.16 6.03
C PHE A 18 -3.91 -2.60 5.53
N ASP A 19 -4.74 -3.15 6.41
CA ASP A 19 -6.10 -3.55 6.06
C ASP A 19 -6.94 -2.34 5.62
N GLU A 20 -6.76 -1.20 6.29
CA GLU A 20 -7.41 0.06 5.89
C GLU A 20 -6.95 0.51 4.51
N TYR A 21 -5.64 0.43 4.25
CA TYR A 21 -5.08 0.76 2.93
C TYR A 21 -5.73 -0.08 1.83
N ILE A 22 -5.82 -1.38 2.03
CA ILE A 22 -6.42 -2.29 1.05
C ILE A 22 -7.91 -1.97 0.86
N GLU A 23 -8.63 -1.73 1.96
CA GLU A 23 -10.06 -1.39 1.89
C GLU A 23 -10.31 -0.07 1.15
N LEU A 24 -9.54 0.96 1.46
CA LEU A 24 -9.67 2.25 0.78
C LEU A 24 -9.33 2.14 -0.70
N TYR A 25 -8.31 1.36 -1.03
CA TYR A 25 -7.94 1.12 -2.42
C TYR A 25 -9.05 0.37 -3.16
N ALA A 26 -9.58 -0.69 -2.55
CA ALA A 26 -10.66 -1.49 -3.14
C ALA A 26 -11.93 -0.65 -3.35
N ALA A 27 -12.24 0.23 -2.41
CA ALA A 27 -13.40 1.11 -2.46
C ALA A 27 -13.20 2.34 -3.37
N ARG A 28 -12.01 2.54 -3.92
CA ARG A 28 -11.64 3.74 -4.68
C ARG A 28 -11.88 5.02 -3.88
N ASP A 29 -11.52 4.97 -2.61
CA ASP A 29 -11.77 6.04 -1.65
C ASP A 29 -10.58 6.99 -1.58
N ASP A 30 -10.81 8.28 -1.86
CA ASP A 30 -9.76 9.30 -1.89
C ASP A 30 -9.05 9.49 -0.54
N ARG A 31 -9.66 9.04 0.56
CA ARG A 31 -9.00 9.09 1.88
C ARG A 31 -7.71 8.28 1.92
N LEU A 32 -7.53 7.37 0.98
CA LEU A 32 -6.27 6.63 0.82
C LEU A 32 -5.07 7.57 0.74
N THR A 33 -5.22 8.69 0.05
CA THR A 33 -4.12 9.63 -0.19
C THR A 33 -3.54 10.24 1.08
N ALA A 34 -4.30 10.25 2.18
CA ALA A 34 -3.82 10.76 3.46
C ALA A 34 -2.86 9.81 4.17
N LEU A 35 -2.77 8.55 3.73
CA LEU A 35 -1.89 7.57 4.36
C LEU A 35 -0.43 7.72 3.94
N PHE A 36 -0.15 8.45 2.88
CA PHE A 36 1.20 8.58 2.34
C PHE A 36 1.96 9.71 3.02
N SER A 37 3.25 9.45 3.30
CA SER A 37 4.16 10.46 3.81
C SER A 37 4.44 11.52 2.75
N GLU A 38 4.80 12.72 3.19
CA GLU A 38 5.31 13.74 2.27
C GLU A 38 6.63 13.29 1.63
N ASP A 39 7.37 12.44 2.33
CA ASP A 39 8.63 11.85 1.86
C ASP A 39 8.35 10.47 1.24
N PHE A 40 7.49 10.43 0.24
CA PHE A 40 7.06 9.19 -0.38
C PHE A 40 7.81 8.90 -1.67
N SER A 41 8.09 7.61 -1.91
CA SER A 41 8.52 7.11 -3.21
C SER A 41 7.81 5.79 -3.52
N GLY A 42 7.66 5.47 -4.78
CA GLY A 42 7.00 4.21 -5.13
C GLY A 42 7.02 3.88 -6.61
N TYR A 43 6.74 2.62 -6.87
CA TYR A 43 6.56 2.10 -8.21
C TYR A 43 5.11 1.71 -8.41
N THR A 44 4.53 2.04 -9.56
CA THR A 44 3.23 1.51 -9.96
C THR A 44 3.41 0.13 -10.59
N GLY A 45 2.38 -0.71 -10.53
CA GLY A 45 2.46 -2.08 -11.05
C GLY A 45 2.75 -2.20 -12.53
N GLY A 46 2.31 -1.23 -13.32
CA GLY A 46 2.55 -1.22 -14.77
C GLY A 46 3.54 -0.14 -15.21
N GLY A 47 4.11 0.59 -14.25
CA GLY A 47 4.99 1.71 -14.57
C GLY A 47 6.44 1.31 -14.67
N SER A 48 7.18 2.04 -15.48
CA SER A 48 8.63 1.90 -15.62
C SER A 48 9.38 3.05 -14.94
N VAL A 49 8.69 3.87 -14.15
CA VAL A 49 9.23 5.08 -13.54
C VAL A 49 9.04 5.01 -12.03
N LEU A 50 10.09 5.37 -11.31
CA LEU A 50 10.01 5.59 -9.87
C LEU A 50 9.40 6.96 -9.60
N VAL A 51 8.30 7.00 -8.88
CA VAL A 51 7.66 8.24 -8.43
C VAL A 51 8.29 8.63 -7.11
N LYS A 52 8.87 9.85 -7.04
CA LYS A 52 9.59 10.33 -5.85
C LYS A 52 8.86 11.48 -5.15
N ASP A 53 7.67 11.78 -5.57
CA ASP A 53 6.90 12.93 -5.10
C ASP A 53 5.52 12.46 -4.68
N ARG A 54 5.14 12.76 -3.44
CA ARG A 54 3.81 12.41 -2.92
C ARG A 54 2.69 13.01 -3.77
N ASP A 55 2.83 14.26 -4.19
CA ASP A 55 1.78 14.91 -4.97
C ASP A 55 1.58 14.22 -6.31
N GLU A 56 2.65 13.80 -6.94
CA GLU A 56 2.59 13.01 -8.18
C GLU A 56 1.92 11.66 -7.93
N TRP A 57 2.26 11.00 -6.83
CA TRP A 57 1.65 9.72 -6.46
C TRP A 57 0.15 9.85 -6.22
N VAL A 58 -0.27 10.92 -5.53
CA VAL A 58 -1.69 11.21 -5.29
C VAL A 58 -2.42 11.40 -6.61
N LYS A 59 -1.81 12.14 -7.52
CA LYS A 59 -2.37 12.38 -8.85
C LYS A 59 -2.56 11.08 -9.64
N ILE A 60 -1.56 10.21 -9.62
CA ILE A 60 -1.62 8.90 -10.27
C ILE A 60 -2.71 8.04 -9.64
N THR A 61 -2.80 8.04 -8.31
CA THR A 61 -3.83 7.29 -7.59
C THR A 61 -5.23 7.74 -7.98
N ARG A 62 -5.46 9.05 -8.02
CA ARG A 62 -6.75 9.61 -8.40
C ARG A 62 -7.10 9.28 -9.85
N GLN A 63 -6.11 9.30 -10.73
CA GLN A 63 -6.30 8.92 -12.12
C GLN A 63 -6.68 7.44 -12.24
N ASP A 64 -6.01 6.57 -11.50
CA ASP A 64 -6.34 5.14 -11.47
C ASP A 64 -7.79 4.91 -10.99
N PHE A 65 -8.20 5.61 -9.94
CA PHE A 65 -9.57 5.52 -9.43
C PHE A 65 -10.60 5.98 -10.45
N ALA A 66 -10.28 7.01 -11.22
CA ALA A 66 -11.16 7.53 -12.27
C ALA A 66 -11.27 6.59 -13.47
N GLU A 67 -10.16 5.95 -13.84
CA GLU A 67 -10.11 5.04 -14.98
C GLU A 67 -10.81 3.70 -14.72
N VAL A 68 -10.72 3.23 -13.48
CA VAL A 68 -11.37 1.98 -13.08
C VAL A 68 -12.23 2.27 -11.85
N PRO A 69 -13.39 2.93 -12.03
CA PRO A 69 -14.26 3.27 -10.93
C PRO A 69 -15.04 2.04 -10.44
N GLY A 70 -15.59 2.15 -9.27
CA GLY A 70 -16.34 1.07 -8.66
C GLY A 70 -15.45 0.18 -7.81
N ARG A 71 -16.08 -0.52 -6.88
CA ARG A 71 -15.38 -1.33 -5.91
C ARG A 71 -14.69 -2.52 -6.56
N LEU A 72 -13.43 -2.73 -6.23
CA LEU A 72 -12.67 -3.90 -6.67
C LEU A 72 -12.68 -4.98 -5.60
N ARG A 73 -12.59 -6.23 -6.03
CA ARG A 73 -12.29 -7.33 -5.13
C ARG A 73 -10.77 -7.54 -5.13
N ILE A 74 -10.18 -7.54 -3.94
CA ILE A 74 -8.75 -7.76 -3.76
C ILE A 74 -8.56 -8.90 -2.77
N ASP A 75 -7.90 -9.95 -3.19
CA ASP A 75 -7.57 -11.08 -2.34
C ASP A 75 -6.10 -10.96 -1.93
N MET A 76 -5.85 -10.92 -0.62
CA MET A 76 -4.51 -10.84 -0.05
C MET A 76 -4.09 -12.20 0.47
N ARG A 77 -2.79 -12.52 0.38
CA ARG A 77 -2.25 -13.72 1.02
C ARG A 77 -0.79 -13.52 1.41
N ASP A 78 -0.33 -14.36 2.33
CA ASP A 78 1.07 -14.43 2.78
C ASP A 78 1.57 -13.08 3.26
N ILE A 79 0.75 -12.39 4.07
CA ILE A 79 1.09 -11.08 4.61
C ILE A 79 2.13 -11.26 5.72
N ALA A 80 3.27 -10.60 5.55
CA ALA A 80 4.36 -10.64 6.51
C ALA A 80 4.75 -9.23 6.94
N LEU A 81 4.99 -9.06 8.23
CA LEU A 81 5.47 -7.81 8.81
C LEU A 81 6.88 -8.01 9.34
N GLN A 82 7.76 -7.06 9.06
CA GLN A 82 9.14 -7.10 9.51
C GLN A 82 9.52 -5.74 10.08
N ASP A 83 9.96 -5.74 11.35
CA ASP A 83 10.49 -4.54 11.98
C ASP A 83 11.91 -4.27 11.46
N LEU A 84 12.14 -3.08 10.93
CA LEU A 84 13.48 -2.61 10.64
C LEU A 84 14.01 -1.77 11.79
N SER A 85 13.11 -1.14 12.53
CA SER A 85 13.40 -0.44 13.78
C SER A 85 12.08 -0.27 14.53
N GLU A 86 12.10 0.42 15.67
CA GLU A 86 10.88 0.76 16.41
C GLU A 86 9.98 1.71 15.64
N HIS A 87 10.51 2.34 14.60
CA HIS A 87 9.82 3.38 13.84
C HIS A 87 9.61 3.02 12.37
N VAL A 88 10.05 1.83 11.94
CA VAL A 88 9.95 1.42 10.54
C VAL A 88 9.53 -0.05 10.47
N VAL A 89 8.43 -0.31 9.79
CA VAL A 89 7.91 -1.66 9.56
C VAL A 89 7.69 -1.86 8.06
N VAL A 90 8.17 -2.99 7.56
CA VAL A 90 7.94 -3.40 6.17
C VAL A 90 6.82 -4.42 6.15
N VAL A 91 5.85 -4.22 5.27
CA VAL A 91 4.80 -5.20 5.00
C VAL A 91 5.01 -5.75 3.60
N THR A 92 5.07 -7.07 3.49
CA THR A 92 5.14 -7.75 2.21
C THR A 92 3.93 -8.68 2.08
N ALA A 93 3.41 -8.79 0.86
CA ALA A 93 2.23 -9.62 0.63
C ALA A 93 2.13 -9.99 -0.83
N PHE A 94 1.35 -11.03 -1.11
CA PHE A 94 0.83 -11.31 -2.44
C PHE A 94 -0.61 -10.82 -2.51
N PHE A 95 -1.02 -10.36 -3.68
CA PHE A 95 -2.40 -9.95 -3.88
C PHE A 95 -2.88 -10.30 -5.29
N HIS A 96 -4.20 -10.45 -5.41
CA HIS A 96 -4.86 -10.67 -6.68
C HIS A 96 -6.01 -9.67 -6.78
N ILE A 97 -5.97 -8.83 -7.80
CA ILE A 97 -7.04 -7.86 -8.06
C ILE A 97 -7.94 -8.40 -9.16
N HIS A 98 -9.25 -8.44 -8.87
CA HIS A 98 -10.26 -8.82 -9.84
C HIS A 98 -10.77 -7.56 -10.53
N LEU A 99 -10.12 -7.20 -11.66
CA LEU A 99 -10.53 -6.05 -12.46
C LEU A 99 -11.71 -6.42 -13.36
N PRO A 100 -12.53 -5.40 -13.78
CA PRO A 100 -13.61 -5.65 -14.72
C PRO A 100 -13.15 -6.10 -16.10
N VAL A 101 -11.86 -5.97 -16.40
CA VAL A 101 -11.24 -6.41 -17.67
C VAL A 101 -10.47 -7.70 -17.39
N PRO A 102 -11.04 -8.89 -17.71
CA PRO A 102 -10.40 -10.18 -17.38
C PRO A 102 -9.04 -10.39 -18.06
N GLU A 103 -8.81 -9.77 -19.20
CA GLU A 103 -7.54 -9.86 -19.95
C GLU A 103 -6.40 -9.08 -19.32
N HIS A 104 -6.72 -8.17 -18.40
CA HIS A 104 -5.68 -7.36 -17.75
C HIS A 104 -4.76 -8.27 -16.94
N VAL A 105 -3.45 -8.02 -17.02
CA VAL A 105 -2.45 -8.85 -16.35
C VAL A 105 -2.69 -8.93 -14.83
N LEU A 106 -3.14 -7.85 -14.19
CA LEU A 106 -3.45 -7.87 -12.77
C LEU A 106 -4.65 -8.74 -12.42
N SER A 107 -5.56 -8.99 -13.37
CA SER A 107 -6.70 -9.88 -13.16
C SER A 107 -6.31 -11.35 -13.28
N ARG A 108 -5.23 -11.67 -13.99
CA ARG A 108 -4.79 -13.04 -14.26
C ARG A 108 -3.69 -13.50 -13.33
N GLU A 109 -2.86 -12.59 -12.89
CA GLU A 109 -1.64 -12.91 -12.17
C GLU A 109 -1.68 -12.43 -10.72
N VAL A 110 -1.02 -13.19 -9.86
CA VAL A 110 -0.79 -12.77 -8.48
C VAL A 110 0.38 -11.80 -8.47
N ALA A 111 0.16 -10.60 -7.97
CA ALA A 111 1.18 -9.57 -7.86
C ALA A 111 1.81 -9.57 -6.48
N ARG A 112 2.93 -8.90 -6.36
CA ARG A 112 3.67 -8.73 -5.11
C ARG A 112 3.60 -7.27 -4.67
N LEU A 113 3.43 -7.07 -3.37
CA LEU A 113 3.34 -5.74 -2.78
C LEU A 113 4.33 -5.61 -1.64
N VAL A 114 5.06 -4.50 -1.61
CA VAL A 114 5.87 -4.09 -0.47
C VAL A 114 5.44 -2.70 -0.08
N LEU A 115 5.05 -2.53 1.19
CA LEU A 115 4.79 -1.21 1.78
C LEU A 115 5.76 -1.01 2.93
N ILE A 116 6.32 0.21 3.02
CA ILE A 116 7.14 0.59 4.16
C ILE A 116 6.40 1.66 4.93
N PHE A 117 6.11 1.36 6.20
CA PHE A 117 5.49 2.28 7.14
C PHE A 117 6.56 2.89 8.03
N ARG A 118 6.47 4.18 8.26
CA ARG A 118 7.37 4.90 9.18
C ARG A 118 6.54 5.71 10.16
N LEU A 119 6.94 5.66 11.43
CA LEU A 119 6.33 6.49 12.46
C LEU A 119 6.86 7.91 12.36
N GLU A 120 5.96 8.85 12.10
CA GLU A 120 6.26 10.28 11.97
C GLU A 120 5.51 11.02 13.08
N GLY A 121 6.22 11.37 14.15
CA GLY A 121 5.59 11.86 15.36
C GLY A 121 4.77 10.74 16.00
N GLU A 122 3.46 10.87 16.02
CA GLU A 122 2.56 9.85 16.56
C GLU A 122 1.77 9.13 15.47
N THR A 123 2.07 9.40 14.19
CA THR A 123 1.32 8.87 13.05
C THR A 123 2.20 8.00 12.19
N TRP A 124 1.74 6.78 11.92
CA TRP A 124 2.38 5.91 10.94
C TRP A 124 1.93 6.30 9.54
N ARG A 125 2.90 6.48 8.63
CA ARG A 125 2.63 6.81 7.23
C ARG A 125 3.41 5.90 6.30
N ILE A 126 2.88 5.72 5.10
CA ILE A 126 3.54 4.93 4.07
C ILE A 126 4.58 5.79 3.38
N VAL A 127 5.85 5.38 3.45
CA VAL A 127 6.97 6.10 2.82
C VAL A 127 7.41 5.46 1.52
N HIS A 128 7.04 4.21 1.28
CA HIS A 128 7.39 3.52 0.04
C HIS A 128 6.35 2.47 -0.31
N SER A 129 6.08 2.35 -1.60
CA SER A 129 5.21 1.30 -2.15
C SER A 129 5.88 0.71 -3.38
N GLY A 130 6.05 -0.60 -3.38
CA GLY A 130 6.58 -1.33 -4.53
C GLY A 130 5.60 -2.41 -4.95
N ILE A 131 5.20 -2.39 -6.20
CA ILE A 131 4.34 -3.41 -6.78
C ILE A 131 5.09 -4.06 -7.92
N SER A 132 5.13 -5.39 -7.95
CA SER A 132 5.72 -6.12 -9.06
C SER A 132 4.79 -7.23 -9.51
N ILE A 133 4.77 -7.45 -10.81
CA ILE A 133 3.95 -8.47 -11.44
C ILE A 133 4.90 -9.55 -11.95
N PRO A 134 4.73 -10.82 -11.50
CA PRO A 134 5.58 -11.91 -12.01
C PRO A 134 5.24 -12.20 -13.46
N TYR A 135 6.25 -12.60 -14.21
CA TYR A 135 6.10 -13.05 -15.60
C TYR A 135 5.90 -14.55 -15.67
#